data_e9cac602851d4cd0347e18f1886507ae
#
_entry.id   e9cac602851d4cd0347e18f1886507ae
#
_cell.length_a   1.000
_cell.length_b   1.000
_cell.length_c   1.000
_cell.angle_alpha   90.00
_cell.angle_beta   90.00
_cell.angle_gamma   90.00
#
_symmetry.space_group_name_H-M   'P 1'
#
loop_
_entity.id
_entity.type
_entity.pdbx_description
1 polymer ?
#
loop_
_entity_poly.entity_id
_entity_poly.type
_entity_poly.pdbx_seq_one_letter_code
_entity_poly.pdbx_strand_id
1 'polypeptide(L)'
;MEDCLFCKIIAGTISATKVYEDDKVFAFEDINKQAPTHVLIVPKRHIVGLKEATPEDAELIGYCQLVAAKLGRERGIEDGYRTVYNVGPKSGQSVFHLHLHLIGGRDMKWPPG
;
A
#
# COMPACT_ATOMS: atom_id res chain seq x y z
N MET A 1 11.54 -8.45 11.07
CA MET A 1 10.40 -9.37 11.26
C MET A 1 10.55 -10.54 10.29
N GLU A 2 11.05 -11.65 10.83
CA GLU A 2 11.42 -12.78 9.99
C GLU A 2 10.25 -13.47 9.31
N ASP A 3 9.08 -13.44 9.94
CA ASP A 3 7.88 -14.07 9.42
C ASP A 3 6.95 -13.09 8.70
N CYS A 4 7.37 -11.84 8.50
CA CYS A 4 6.57 -10.85 7.77
C CYS A 4 6.86 -10.93 6.28
N LEU A 5 5.83 -11.26 5.50
CA LEU A 5 5.93 -11.34 4.04
C LEU A 5 6.47 -10.03 3.44
N PHE A 6 5.94 -8.88 3.87
CA PHE A 6 6.37 -7.61 3.28
C PHE A 6 7.76 -7.20 3.72
N CYS A 7 8.16 -7.53 4.96
CA CYS A 7 9.56 -7.32 5.37
C CYS A 7 10.51 -8.15 4.50
N LYS A 8 10.12 -9.36 4.13
CA LYS A 8 10.92 -10.21 3.24
C LYS A 8 10.99 -9.65 1.82
N ILE A 9 9.90 -9.06 1.33
CA ILE A 9 9.89 -8.41 0.03
C ILE A 9 10.82 -7.18 0.05
N ILE A 10 10.75 -6.37 1.09
CA ILE A 10 11.62 -5.20 1.26
C ILE A 10 13.08 -5.61 1.30
N ALA A 11 13.38 -6.71 2.00
CA ALA A 11 14.75 -7.23 2.11
C ALA A 11 15.24 -7.92 0.84
N GLY A 12 14.35 -8.19 -0.13
CA GLY A 12 14.71 -8.88 -1.36
C GLY A 12 14.74 -10.40 -1.24
N THR A 13 14.30 -10.95 -0.11
CA THR A 13 14.28 -12.40 0.12
C THR A 13 13.16 -13.07 -0.67
N ILE A 14 12.05 -12.36 -0.85
CA ILE A 14 10.92 -12.80 -1.68
C ILE A 14 10.77 -11.76 -2.79
N SER A 15 10.65 -12.22 -4.04
CA SER A 15 10.54 -11.31 -5.18
C SER A 15 9.15 -10.69 -5.26
N ALA A 16 9.10 -9.47 -5.79
CA ALA A 16 7.89 -8.75 -6.11
C ALA A 16 8.19 -7.81 -7.27
N THR A 17 7.16 -7.39 -7.99
CA THR A 17 7.32 -6.43 -9.07
C THR A 17 7.36 -5.02 -8.48
N LYS A 18 8.57 -4.50 -8.31
CA LYS A 18 8.80 -3.19 -7.70
C LYS A 18 8.30 -2.07 -8.61
N VAL A 19 7.59 -1.12 -8.03
CA VAL A 19 7.09 0.08 -8.71
C VAL A 19 7.89 1.31 -8.27
N TYR A 20 8.22 1.41 -7.00
CA TYR A 20 8.91 2.57 -6.44
C TYR A 20 9.59 2.17 -5.13
N GLU A 21 10.70 2.80 -4.85
CA GLU A 21 11.41 2.58 -3.59
C GLU A 21 12.23 3.81 -3.23
N ASP A 22 12.21 4.17 -1.94
CA ASP A 22 13.14 5.14 -1.37
C ASP A 22 13.55 4.64 0.02
N ASP A 23 14.16 5.51 0.83
CA ASP A 23 14.63 5.12 2.17
C ASP A 23 13.49 4.86 3.17
N LYS A 24 12.26 5.27 2.86
CA LYS A 24 11.12 5.20 3.78
C LYS A 24 10.06 4.19 3.36
N VAL A 25 9.84 4.02 2.05
CA VAL A 25 8.75 3.20 1.54
C VAL A 25 9.21 2.29 0.40
N PHE A 26 8.44 1.23 0.21
CA PHE A 26 8.59 0.31 -0.90
C PHE A 26 7.21 0.11 -1.52
N ALA A 27 7.11 0.21 -2.84
CA ALA A 27 5.84 0.01 -3.54
C ALA A 27 5.99 -1.08 -4.60
N PHE A 28 5.00 -1.95 -4.69
CA PHE A 28 5.03 -3.08 -5.62
C PHE A 28 3.63 -3.45 -6.09
N GLU A 29 3.56 -4.14 -7.22
CA GLU A 29 2.28 -4.57 -7.80
C GLU A 29 1.61 -5.60 -6.89
N ASP A 30 0.30 -5.44 -6.67
CA ASP A 30 -0.49 -6.50 -6.05
C ASP A 30 -0.66 -7.63 -7.07
N ILE A 31 -0.37 -8.86 -6.68
CA ILE A 31 -0.50 -10.01 -7.57
C ILE A 31 -1.97 -10.39 -7.82
N ASN A 32 -2.86 -9.97 -6.94
CA ASN A 32 -4.30 -10.21 -7.08
C ASN A 32 -5.01 -8.89 -7.39
N LYS A 33 -4.73 -8.35 -8.57
CA LYS A 33 -5.20 -7.02 -8.95
C LYS A 33 -6.71 -6.92 -9.03
N GLN A 34 -7.26 -5.89 -8.41
CA GLN A 34 -8.68 -5.56 -8.45
C GLN A 34 -9.00 -4.47 -9.46
N ALA A 35 -7.99 -3.96 -10.15
CA ALA A 35 -8.09 -2.92 -11.17
C ALA A 35 -6.82 -2.94 -12.03
N PRO A 36 -6.81 -2.29 -13.20
CA PRO A 36 -5.59 -2.22 -14.03
C PRO A 36 -4.38 -1.67 -13.29
N THR A 37 -4.56 -0.68 -12.41
CA THR A 37 -3.55 -0.28 -11.44
C THR A 37 -3.99 -0.77 -10.07
N HIS A 38 -3.18 -1.63 -9.47
CA HIS A 38 -3.34 -2.04 -8.08
C HIS A 38 -1.96 -2.22 -7.49
N VAL A 39 -1.51 -1.21 -6.77
CA VAL A 39 -0.17 -1.12 -6.18
C VAL A 39 -0.30 -1.05 -4.68
N LEU A 40 0.61 -1.72 -3.98
CA LEU A 40 0.73 -1.64 -2.53
C LEU A 40 1.89 -0.73 -2.17
N ILE A 41 1.65 0.25 -1.30
CA ILE A 41 2.69 1.13 -0.77
C ILE A 41 2.88 0.75 0.70
N VAL A 42 4.09 0.32 1.06
CA VAL A 42 4.38 -0.14 2.41
C VAL A 42 5.52 0.67 3.01
N PRO A 43 5.42 1.07 4.28
CA PRO A 43 6.57 1.66 4.96
C PRO A 43 7.62 0.59 5.19
N LYS A 44 8.89 0.97 5.07
CA LYS A 44 10.00 0.03 5.36
C LYS A 44 10.05 -0.32 6.83
N ARG A 45 9.72 0.64 7.71
CA ARG A 45 9.57 0.36 9.13
C ARG A 45 8.31 -0.47 9.34
N HIS A 46 8.43 -1.58 10.05
CA HIS A 46 7.29 -2.47 10.28
C HIS A 46 6.29 -1.83 11.24
N ILE A 47 5.09 -1.57 10.73
CA ILE A 47 3.92 -1.18 11.52
C ILE A 47 2.87 -2.25 11.23
N VAL A 48 2.29 -2.84 12.27
CA VAL A 48 1.38 -3.99 12.12
C VAL A 48 0.15 -3.62 11.30
N GLY A 49 -0.43 -2.45 11.57
CA GLY A 49 -1.58 -1.95 10.85
C GLY A 49 -1.95 -0.57 11.36
N LEU A 50 -2.96 0.03 10.75
CA LEU A 50 -3.37 1.38 11.14
C LEU A 50 -3.89 1.42 12.57
N LYS A 51 -4.54 0.36 13.03
CA LYS A 51 -5.05 0.24 14.39
C LYS A 51 -3.92 0.35 15.44
N GLU A 52 -2.73 -0.15 15.13
CA GLU A 52 -1.57 -0.11 16.01
C GLU A 52 -0.70 1.13 15.84
N ALA A 53 -1.01 1.98 14.86
CA ALA A 53 -0.24 3.19 14.61
C ALA A 53 -0.43 4.20 15.75
N THR A 54 0.61 5.01 15.97
CA THR A 54 0.62 6.05 16.99
C THR A 54 0.84 7.41 16.33
N PRO A 55 0.68 8.52 17.06
CA PRO A 55 0.97 9.85 16.50
C PRO A 55 2.39 9.99 15.94
N GLU A 56 3.34 9.21 16.45
CA GLU A 56 4.72 9.22 15.93
C GLU A 56 4.82 8.70 14.52
N ASP A 57 3.82 7.94 14.06
CA ASP A 57 3.78 7.38 12.71
C ASP A 57 3.11 8.31 11.70
N ALA A 58 2.61 9.47 12.14
CA ALA A 58 1.78 10.35 11.31
C ALA A 58 2.50 10.81 10.03
N GLU A 59 3.76 11.22 10.13
CA GLU A 59 4.51 11.68 8.97
C GLU A 59 4.73 10.55 7.96
N LEU A 60 5.07 9.36 8.44
CA LEU A 60 5.31 8.21 7.57
C LEU A 60 4.03 7.76 6.87
N ILE A 61 2.92 7.72 7.59
CA ILE A 61 1.62 7.36 7.02
C ILE A 61 1.19 8.41 5.98
N GLY A 62 1.35 9.69 6.30
CA GLY A 62 1.09 10.76 5.33
C GLY A 62 1.98 10.66 4.10
N TYR A 63 3.23 10.29 4.30
CA TYR A 63 4.18 10.11 3.22
C TYR A 63 3.75 8.98 2.27
N CYS A 64 3.28 7.86 2.82
CA CYS A 64 2.73 6.77 2.00
C CYS A 64 1.58 7.27 1.12
N GLN A 65 0.72 8.13 1.66
CA GLN A 65 -0.40 8.70 0.92
C GLN A 65 0.09 9.60 -0.22
N LEU A 66 1.13 10.38 0.02
CA LEU A 66 1.71 11.24 -1.02
C LEU A 66 2.41 10.43 -2.11
N VAL A 67 3.04 9.31 -1.75
CA VAL A 67 3.62 8.39 -2.73
C VAL A 67 2.51 7.80 -3.61
N ALA A 68 1.38 7.43 -3.01
CA ALA A 68 0.23 6.96 -3.79
C ALA A 68 -0.24 8.02 -4.79
N ALA A 69 -0.32 9.28 -4.37
CA ALA A 69 -0.71 10.38 -5.27
C ALA A 69 0.29 10.56 -6.41
N LYS A 70 1.59 10.47 -6.11
CA LYS A 70 2.64 10.53 -7.13
C LYS A 70 2.49 9.43 -8.17
N LEU A 71 2.28 8.20 -7.71
CA LEU A 71 2.10 7.05 -8.60
C LEU A 71 0.81 7.17 -9.42
N GLY A 72 -0.24 7.74 -8.83
CA GLY A 72 -1.48 8.00 -9.55
C GLY A 72 -1.28 8.94 -10.74
N ARG A 73 -0.50 9.99 -10.55
CA ARG A 73 -0.14 10.90 -11.65
C ARG A 73 0.70 10.19 -12.70
N GLU A 74 1.71 9.44 -12.26
CA GLU A 74 2.62 8.74 -13.18
C GLU A 74 1.90 7.68 -14.01
N ARG A 75 0.86 7.08 -13.45
CA ARG A 75 0.07 6.07 -14.15
C ARG A 75 -1.11 6.63 -14.93
N GLY A 76 -1.28 7.95 -14.92
CA GLY A 76 -2.34 8.61 -15.68
C GLY A 76 -3.74 8.36 -15.13
N ILE A 77 -3.86 8.07 -13.85
CA ILE A 77 -5.15 7.80 -13.19
C ILE A 77 -5.53 8.88 -12.18
N GLU A 78 -4.91 10.05 -12.25
CA GLU A 78 -5.12 11.10 -11.25
C GLU A 78 -6.53 11.66 -11.23
N ASP A 79 -7.32 11.41 -12.27
CA ASP A 79 -8.72 11.83 -12.33
C ASP A 79 -9.69 10.87 -11.64
N GLY A 80 -9.20 9.72 -11.18
CA GLY A 80 -10.06 8.79 -10.46
C GLY A 80 -9.33 7.56 -9.97
N TYR A 81 -9.02 7.52 -8.68
CA TYR A 81 -8.47 6.34 -8.02
C TYR A 81 -8.95 6.33 -6.57
N ARG A 82 -8.79 5.18 -5.93
CA ARG A 82 -9.03 5.04 -4.49
C ARG A 82 -7.77 4.59 -3.79
N THR A 83 -7.61 5.05 -2.57
CA THR A 83 -6.62 4.51 -1.66
C THR A 83 -7.35 3.86 -0.49
N VAL A 84 -6.88 2.68 -0.07
CA VAL A 84 -7.59 1.87 0.92
C VAL A 84 -6.59 1.31 1.92
N TYR A 85 -6.87 1.50 3.20
CA TYR A 85 -6.28 0.73 4.29
C TYR A 85 -7.33 -0.24 4.81
N ASN A 86 -7.01 -1.53 4.79
CA ASN A 86 -7.82 -2.52 5.51
C ASN A 86 -7.33 -2.58 6.95
N VAL A 87 -8.23 -2.46 7.90
CA VAL A 87 -7.90 -2.42 9.32
C VAL A 87 -8.56 -3.62 10.00
N GLY A 88 -7.75 -4.57 10.42
CA GLY A 88 -8.21 -5.77 11.10
C GLY A 88 -8.69 -6.87 10.15
N PRO A 89 -8.79 -8.11 10.64
CA PRO A 89 -9.17 -9.24 9.78
C PRO A 89 -10.56 -9.13 9.17
N LYS A 90 -11.50 -8.50 9.88
CA LYS A 90 -12.88 -8.34 9.39
C LYS A 90 -12.98 -7.48 8.15
N SER A 91 -12.01 -6.59 7.92
CA SER A 91 -11.98 -5.74 6.73
C SER A 91 -11.26 -6.40 5.55
N GLY A 92 -10.64 -7.56 5.79
CA GLY A 92 -9.85 -8.25 4.78
C GLY A 92 -8.34 -8.08 4.93
N GLN A 93 -7.88 -7.52 6.05
CA GLN A 93 -6.45 -7.44 6.30
C GLN A 93 -5.90 -8.85 6.54
N SER A 94 -5.04 -9.32 5.63
CA SER A 94 -4.45 -10.66 5.72
C SER A 94 -2.94 -10.61 5.97
N VAL A 95 -2.29 -9.49 5.71
CA VAL A 95 -0.87 -9.28 6.00
C VAL A 95 -0.75 -8.17 7.03
N PHE A 96 -0.07 -8.47 8.14
CA PHE A 96 0.02 -7.56 9.28
C PHE A 96 1.32 -6.76 9.24
N HIS A 97 1.44 -6.05 8.15
CA HIS A 97 2.39 -4.99 7.89
C HIS A 97 1.61 -3.93 7.13
N LEU A 98 1.53 -2.73 7.69
CA LEU A 98 0.72 -1.63 7.13
C LEU A 98 0.96 -1.49 5.64
N HIS A 99 -0.11 -1.48 4.86
CA HIS A 99 0.00 -1.29 3.43
C HIS A 99 -1.20 -0.53 2.89
N LEU A 100 -0.90 0.46 2.07
CA LEU A 100 -1.89 1.29 1.40
C LEU A 100 -2.11 0.74 0.01
N HIS A 101 -3.37 0.40 -0.30
CA HIS A 101 -3.75 0.01 -1.66
C HIS A 101 -3.99 1.27 -2.48
N LEU A 102 -3.38 1.33 -3.66
CA LEU A 102 -3.71 2.30 -4.70
C LEU A 102 -4.41 1.56 -5.82
N ILE A 103 -5.68 1.87 -6.06
CA ILE A 103 -6.54 1.15 -7.00
C ILE A 103 -7.13 2.15 -8.00
N GLY A 104 -6.89 1.93 -9.28
CA GLY A 104 -7.41 2.82 -10.32
C GLY A 104 -7.33 2.23 -11.71
N GLY A 105 -7.79 3.01 -12.68
CA GLY A 105 -7.81 2.58 -14.08
C GLY A 105 -9.13 1.97 -14.52
N ARG A 106 -10.15 2.03 -13.68
CA ARG A 106 -11.53 1.66 -14.01
C ARG A 106 -12.50 2.55 -13.25
N ASP A 107 -13.72 2.61 -13.69
CA ASP A 107 -14.75 3.32 -12.95
C ASP A 107 -15.05 2.60 -11.64
N MET A 108 -15.28 3.38 -10.62
CA MET A 108 -15.60 2.88 -9.28
C MET A 108 -16.94 3.46 -8.84
N LYS A 109 -17.67 2.67 -8.10
CA LYS A 109 -19.01 3.02 -7.67
C LYS A 109 -19.07 3.25 -6.17
N TRP A 110 -20.20 3.76 -5.73
CA TRP A 110 -20.47 3.95 -4.32
C TRP A 110 -21.66 3.08 -3.91
N PRO A 111 -21.63 2.37 -2.76
CA PRO A 111 -20.58 2.40 -1.73
C PRO A 111 -19.29 1.70 -2.15
N PRO A 112 -18.17 1.99 -1.41
CA PRO A 112 -16.85 1.50 -1.83
C PRO A 112 -16.57 0.03 -1.54
N GLY A 113 -17.45 -0.65 -0.89
CA GLY A 113 -17.22 -2.06 -0.55
C GLY A 113 -18.42 -2.95 -0.62
#